data_3410520226d268209bf58beca1135d0f
#
_entry.id   3410520226d268209bf58beca1135d0f
#
_cell.length_a   1.000
_cell.length_b   1.000
_cell.length_c   1.000
_cell.angle_alpha   90.00
_cell.angle_beta   90.00
_cell.angle_gamma   90.00
#
_symmetry.space_group_name_H-M   'P 1'
#
loop_
_entity.id
_entity.type
_entity.pdbx_description
1 polymer ?
#
loop_
_entity_poly.entity_id
_entity_poly.type
_entity_poly.pdbx_seq_one_letter_code
_entity_poly.pdbx_strand_id
1 'polypeptide(L)'
;MRIEKLHPIMLAGTGSDVGKSIIATALCRIFRQDGYQPAPFKAQNMALNSYATPEGLEIGRAQAVQAEAAGIPCHTDMNPLLLKPSSDHTSQVVLHGKPIGNRSAYDYWKPTPSPSPREGSLYSSSAEKTDGKTNQSPLPRGASEGGYDLDFRAEVCAAFDRLAARYNPIVMEGAGSISELNLRHTDLVNLPMARHAKADVILVADIDRGGVFASVYGSIALQSEEDRKRIKGIIINKFRGDLRLFDDGRRMLEDICGVPVLGVVPYLKDMYIEAEDSVSLEQKHRQMAEGKVNIAVVLLRHISNFTDFDTLERDARVNLFYTNNVADIGRADIIILPGTKSTLDDLMELRRNGCAQAIVRAHREGRTVVGICGGYQMLGLTVDDPDGIEGPVASLPGLGLLPIRTTMTPEKTTQQVTFQFDGHTCHGYEIHQGISTVVGEASKLCSPVVGEASKLHSPVVGEASKLC
;
A
#
# COMPACT_ATOMS: atom_id res chain seq x y z
N MET A 1 -27.54 -14.01 24.51
CA MET A 1 -28.11 -12.78 23.94
C MET A 1 -28.00 -12.88 22.42
N ARG A 2 -29.04 -12.62 21.65
CA ARG A 2 -28.94 -12.42 20.20
C ARG A 2 -28.23 -11.07 20.01
N ILE A 3 -27.03 -11.10 19.43
CA ILE A 3 -26.33 -9.86 19.07
C ILE A 3 -27.13 -9.20 17.95
N GLU A 4 -27.51 -7.95 18.16
CA GLU A 4 -28.27 -7.16 17.18
C GLU A 4 -27.43 -6.99 15.89
N LYS A 5 -28.09 -7.06 14.73
CA LYS A 5 -27.44 -6.78 13.46
C LYS A 5 -27.31 -5.27 13.30
N LEU A 6 -26.09 -4.77 13.37
CA LEU A 6 -25.78 -3.36 13.16
C LEU A 6 -25.70 -3.03 11.66
N HIS A 7 -25.98 -1.78 11.32
CA HIS A 7 -25.68 -1.27 9.98
C HIS A 7 -24.16 -1.20 9.78
N PRO A 8 -23.66 -1.45 8.57
CA PRO A 8 -22.27 -1.13 8.23
C PRO A 8 -21.99 0.35 8.47
N ILE A 9 -20.76 0.67 8.88
CA ILE A 9 -20.34 2.04 9.15
C ILE A 9 -19.27 2.41 8.12
N MET A 10 -19.50 3.52 7.39
CA MET A 10 -18.53 4.06 6.44
C MET A 10 -17.83 5.28 7.04
N LEU A 11 -16.52 5.21 7.20
CA LEU A 11 -15.68 6.35 7.57
C LEU A 11 -15.27 7.10 6.31
N ALA A 12 -15.95 8.20 6.03
CA ALA A 12 -15.64 9.11 4.93
C ALA A 12 -14.73 10.24 5.41
N GLY A 13 -13.89 10.80 4.54
CA GLY A 13 -12.97 11.86 4.91
C GLY A 13 -13.30 13.21 4.29
N THR A 14 -12.94 14.30 4.99
CA THR A 14 -12.87 15.63 4.39
C THR A 14 -11.61 15.82 3.55
N GLY A 15 -10.67 14.87 3.61
CA GLY A 15 -9.40 14.88 2.89
C GLY A 15 -8.64 13.57 3.05
N SER A 16 -7.45 13.51 2.44
CA SER A 16 -6.45 12.50 2.75
C SER A 16 -5.89 12.75 4.15
N ASP A 17 -5.31 11.73 4.77
CA ASP A 17 -4.61 11.79 6.08
C ASP A 17 -5.43 12.33 7.27
N VAL A 18 -6.74 12.49 7.13
CA VAL A 18 -7.58 12.93 8.25
C VAL A 18 -7.70 11.91 9.39
N GLY A 19 -7.14 10.69 9.20
CA GLY A 19 -7.07 9.63 10.19
C GLY A 19 -8.20 8.61 10.12
N LYS A 20 -8.80 8.39 8.95
CA LYS A 20 -9.82 7.36 8.73
C LYS A 20 -9.37 5.97 9.19
N SER A 21 -8.15 5.56 8.81
CA SER A 21 -7.59 4.24 9.12
C SER A 21 -7.45 4.00 10.62
N ILE A 22 -7.02 5.05 11.36
CA ILE A 22 -6.93 5.02 12.83
C ILE A 22 -8.30 4.80 13.46
N ILE A 23 -9.30 5.58 13.01
CA ILE A 23 -10.67 5.47 13.53
C ILE A 23 -11.28 4.10 13.16
N ALA A 24 -11.02 3.59 11.93
CA ALA A 24 -11.46 2.26 11.53
C ALA A 24 -10.86 1.16 12.42
N THR A 25 -9.57 1.23 12.67
CA THR A 25 -8.87 0.28 13.57
C THR A 25 -9.46 0.33 14.99
N ALA A 26 -9.68 1.54 15.51
CA ALA A 26 -10.29 1.74 16.84
C ALA A 26 -11.70 1.17 16.91
N LEU A 27 -12.55 1.43 15.91
CA LEU A 27 -13.91 0.88 15.86
C LEU A 27 -13.93 -0.64 15.76
N CYS A 28 -13.05 -1.24 14.93
CA CYS A 28 -12.89 -2.69 14.89
C CYS A 28 -12.55 -3.25 16.27
N ARG A 29 -11.64 -2.59 17.01
CA ARG A 29 -11.27 -3.01 18.36
C ARG A 29 -12.41 -2.83 19.37
N ILE A 30 -13.11 -1.71 19.33
CA ILE A 30 -14.24 -1.40 20.23
C ILE A 30 -15.37 -2.41 20.02
N PHE A 31 -15.83 -2.63 18.77
CA PHE A 31 -16.89 -3.59 18.50
C PHE A 31 -16.53 -5.02 18.94
N ARG A 32 -15.24 -5.41 18.77
CA ARG A 32 -14.78 -6.69 19.32
C ARG A 32 -14.89 -6.74 20.85
N GLN A 33 -14.50 -5.66 21.55
CA GLN A 33 -14.59 -5.58 23.01
C GLN A 33 -16.05 -5.61 23.49
N ASP A 34 -16.96 -5.06 22.71
CA ASP A 34 -18.41 -5.08 22.96
C ASP A 34 -19.06 -6.43 22.61
N GLY A 35 -18.27 -7.42 22.18
CA GLY A 35 -18.73 -8.78 21.91
C GLY A 35 -19.24 -9.02 20.50
N TYR A 36 -19.13 -8.06 19.59
CA TYR A 36 -19.43 -8.25 18.16
C TYR A 36 -18.29 -9.00 17.45
N GLN A 37 -18.56 -9.41 16.21
CA GLN A 37 -17.56 -9.95 15.29
C GLN A 37 -17.37 -8.99 14.11
N PRO A 38 -16.68 -7.86 14.30
CA PRO A 38 -16.51 -6.88 13.25
C PRO A 38 -15.53 -7.38 12.18
N ALA A 39 -15.65 -6.81 10.97
CA ALA A 39 -14.61 -6.93 9.97
C ALA A 39 -14.37 -5.56 9.30
N PRO A 40 -13.10 -5.24 8.96
CA PRO A 40 -12.79 -4.05 8.16
C PRO A 40 -13.15 -4.28 6.70
N PHE A 41 -13.39 -3.18 5.96
CA PHE A 41 -13.58 -3.21 4.52
C PHE A 41 -13.09 -1.92 3.88
N LYS A 42 -12.23 -2.02 2.88
CA LYS A 42 -11.84 -0.90 2.01
C LYS A 42 -11.93 -1.37 0.57
N ALA A 43 -12.90 -0.86 -0.15
CA ALA A 43 -13.24 -1.31 -1.51
C ALA A 43 -12.04 -1.31 -2.46
N GLN A 44 -11.29 -0.20 -2.45
CA GLN A 44 -10.03 -0.04 -3.18
C GLN A 44 -9.03 0.65 -2.27
N ASN A 45 -7.81 0.15 -2.26
CA ASN A 45 -6.68 0.79 -1.62
C ASN A 45 -5.58 1.13 -2.64
N MET A 46 -4.89 2.25 -2.45
CA MET A 46 -3.70 2.61 -3.21
C MET A 46 -2.54 2.68 -2.21
N ALA A 47 -1.71 1.64 -2.18
CA ALA A 47 -0.63 1.55 -1.21
C ALA A 47 0.51 0.66 -1.73
N LEU A 48 1.74 1.00 -1.38
CA LEU A 48 2.91 0.15 -1.60
C LEU A 48 3.12 -0.83 -0.45
N ASN A 49 2.55 -0.54 0.72
CA ASN A 49 2.59 -1.43 1.87
C ASN A 49 1.50 -2.49 1.79
N SER A 50 1.90 -3.73 1.82
CA SER A 50 1.02 -4.90 1.73
C SER A 50 1.42 -5.99 2.71
N TYR A 51 0.52 -6.96 2.87
CA TYR A 51 0.68 -8.09 3.78
C TYR A 51 0.19 -9.37 3.09
N ALA A 52 0.70 -10.52 3.52
CA ALA A 52 0.23 -11.82 3.05
C ALA A 52 -0.91 -12.35 3.92
N THR A 53 -2.03 -12.73 3.32
CA THR A 53 -3.10 -13.43 4.04
C THR A 53 -2.67 -14.86 4.39
N PRO A 54 -3.36 -15.57 5.31
CA PRO A 54 -3.07 -16.98 5.60
C PRO A 54 -3.12 -17.89 4.37
N GLU A 55 -3.91 -17.50 3.35
CA GLU A 55 -4.06 -18.26 2.10
C GLU A 55 -2.94 -17.97 1.07
N GLY A 56 -1.96 -17.10 1.42
CA GLY A 56 -0.89 -16.72 0.52
C GLY A 56 -1.32 -15.71 -0.56
N LEU A 57 -2.29 -14.86 -0.23
CA LEU A 57 -2.79 -13.80 -1.10
C LEU A 57 -2.41 -12.42 -0.56
N GLU A 58 -2.30 -11.42 -1.43
CA GLU A 58 -1.88 -10.07 -1.05
C GLU A 58 -3.06 -9.19 -0.61
N ILE A 59 -2.88 -8.43 0.49
CA ILE A 59 -3.84 -7.46 1.01
C ILE A 59 -3.12 -6.17 1.42
N GLY A 60 -3.81 -5.02 1.39
CA GLY A 60 -3.27 -3.78 1.93
C GLY A 60 -2.93 -3.90 3.42
N ARG A 61 -1.78 -3.35 3.83
CA ARG A 61 -1.29 -3.45 5.21
C ARG A 61 -2.28 -2.88 6.23
N ALA A 62 -2.90 -1.74 5.93
CA ALA A 62 -3.89 -1.12 6.82
C ALA A 62 -5.06 -2.06 7.15
N GLN A 63 -5.57 -2.81 6.17
CA GLN A 63 -6.69 -3.74 6.39
C GLN A 63 -6.24 -4.98 7.16
N ALA A 64 -4.98 -5.41 7.04
CA ALA A 64 -4.43 -6.46 7.88
C ALA A 64 -4.37 -6.03 9.36
N VAL A 65 -3.91 -4.80 9.66
CA VAL A 65 -3.89 -4.21 11.01
C VAL A 65 -5.31 -4.06 11.57
N GLN A 66 -6.26 -3.63 10.76
CA GLN A 66 -7.67 -3.51 11.17
C GLN A 66 -8.30 -4.88 11.46
N ALA A 67 -7.95 -5.92 10.69
CA ALA A 67 -8.38 -7.30 10.95
C ALA A 67 -7.80 -7.84 12.26
N GLU A 68 -6.53 -7.55 12.55
CA GLU A 68 -5.88 -7.88 13.82
C GLU A 68 -6.60 -7.20 14.99
N ALA A 69 -6.94 -5.91 14.88
CA ALA A 69 -7.72 -5.18 15.87
C ALA A 69 -9.11 -5.80 16.08
N ALA A 70 -9.75 -6.27 15.00
CA ALA A 70 -11.00 -7.02 15.04
C ALA A 70 -10.84 -8.44 15.63
N GLY A 71 -9.61 -8.95 15.72
CA GLY A 71 -9.28 -10.28 16.24
C GLY A 71 -9.65 -11.42 15.29
N ILE A 72 -9.58 -11.17 14.02
CA ILE A 72 -9.85 -12.12 12.93
C ILE A 72 -8.66 -12.17 11.98
N PRO A 73 -8.42 -13.31 11.30
CA PRO A 73 -7.43 -13.36 10.24
C PRO A 73 -7.83 -12.43 9.09
N CYS A 74 -6.84 -11.78 8.46
CA CYS A 74 -7.10 -10.95 7.30
C CYS A 74 -7.48 -11.83 6.08
N HIS A 75 -8.35 -11.27 5.22
CA HIS A 75 -8.88 -11.93 4.03
C HIS A 75 -9.01 -10.93 2.89
N THR A 76 -8.82 -11.36 1.66
CA THR A 76 -8.85 -10.46 0.49
C THR A 76 -10.18 -9.77 0.25
N ASP A 77 -11.30 -10.31 0.73
CA ASP A 77 -12.60 -9.61 0.70
C ASP A 77 -12.58 -8.30 1.51
N MET A 78 -11.66 -8.13 2.48
CA MET A 78 -11.51 -6.90 3.24
C MET A 78 -10.89 -5.76 2.43
N ASN A 79 -10.11 -6.10 1.41
CA ASN A 79 -9.54 -5.18 0.43
C ASN A 79 -9.46 -5.86 -0.94
N PRO A 80 -10.60 -5.98 -1.66
CA PRO A 80 -10.65 -6.75 -2.89
C PRO A 80 -9.82 -6.16 -4.02
N LEU A 81 -9.56 -4.84 -4.01
CA LEU A 81 -8.83 -4.14 -5.03
C LEU A 81 -7.69 -3.32 -4.41
N LEU A 82 -6.44 -3.71 -4.72
CA LEU A 82 -5.25 -3.00 -4.29
C LEU A 82 -4.49 -2.50 -5.50
N LEU A 83 -4.23 -1.20 -5.55
CA LEU A 83 -3.41 -0.55 -6.57
C LEU A 83 -2.02 -0.27 -6.00
N LYS A 84 -0.99 -0.74 -6.69
CA LYS A 84 0.41 -0.50 -6.33
C LYS A 84 1.05 0.39 -7.38
N PRO A 85 1.25 1.69 -7.12
CA PRO A 85 1.90 2.59 -8.06
C PRO A 85 3.25 2.04 -8.51
N SER A 86 3.46 1.93 -9.82
CA SER A 86 4.70 1.48 -10.44
C SER A 86 5.40 2.60 -11.21
N SER A 87 4.66 3.67 -11.55
CA SER A 87 5.19 4.91 -12.13
C SER A 87 4.19 6.04 -11.88
N ASP A 88 4.50 7.27 -12.36
CA ASP A 88 3.59 8.43 -12.25
C ASP A 88 2.24 8.21 -12.94
N HIS A 89 2.14 7.26 -13.86
CA HIS A 89 0.96 7.05 -14.71
C HIS A 89 0.41 5.64 -14.67
N THR A 90 1.11 4.70 -14.05
CA THR A 90 0.73 3.28 -14.05
C THR A 90 0.73 2.69 -12.66
N SER A 91 -0.19 1.77 -12.42
CA SER A 91 -0.25 0.97 -11.19
C SER A 91 -0.43 -0.51 -11.52
N GLN A 92 0.24 -1.37 -10.77
CA GLN A 92 -0.10 -2.78 -10.75
C GLN A 92 -1.44 -2.95 -10.05
N VAL A 93 -2.37 -3.60 -10.72
CA VAL A 93 -3.69 -3.93 -10.17
C VAL A 93 -3.63 -5.31 -9.53
N VAL A 94 -4.00 -5.39 -8.26
CA VAL A 94 -4.13 -6.63 -7.50
C VAL A 94 -5.62 -6.80 -7.18
N LEU A 95 -6.25 -7.83 -7.75
CA LEU A 95 -7.65 -8.16 -7.54
C LEU A 95 -7.76 -9.44 -6.72
N HIS A 96 -8.50 -9.40 -5.62
CA HIS A 96 -8.62 -10.53 -4.68
C HIS A 96 -7.27 -11.15 -4.32
N GLY A 97 -6.27 -10.28 -4.10
CA GLY A 97 -4.93 -10.67 -3.70
C GLY A 97 -4.03 -11.22 -4.81
N LYS A 98 -4.48 -11.22 -6.06
CA LYS A 98 -3.70 -11.68 -7.22
C LYS A 98 -3.40 -10.52 -8.18
N PRO A 99 -2.14 -10.34 -8.63
CA PRO A 99 -1.83 -9.35 -9.64
C PRO A 99 -2.47 -9.74 -10.96
N ILE A 100 -3.16 -8.78 -11.60
CA ILE A 100 -3.83 -8.98 -12.90
C ILE A 100 -3.23 -8.10 -14.00
N GLY A 101 -2.07 -7.50 -13.75
CA GLY A 101 -1.31 -6.67 -14.69
C GLY A 101 -1.22 -5.21 -14.29
N ASN A 102 -0.49 -4.44 -15.09
CA ASN A 102 -0.32 -3.00 -14.93
C ASN A 102 -1.39 -2.27 -15.77
N ARG A 103 -1.97 -1.20 -15.22
CA ARG A 103 -2.92 -0.34 -15.92
C ARG A 103 -2.56 1.12 -15.72
N SER A 104 -2.77 1.94 -16.75
CA SER A 104 -2.70 3.39 -16.59
C SER A 104 -3.92 3.88 -15.81
N ALA A 105 -3.78 4.99 -15.07
CA ALA A 105 -4.89 5.62 -14.37
C ALA A 105 -6.03 5.99 -15.35
N TYR A 106 -5.69 6.31 -16.58
CA TYR A 106 -6.65 6.65 -17.63
C TYR A 106 -7.42 5.43 -18.15
N ASP A 107 -6.74 4.29 -18.38
CA ASP A 107 -7.37 3.07 -18.91
C ASP A 107 -8.13 2.29 -17.85
N TYR A 108 -7.77 2.48 -16.59
CA TYR A 108 -8.42 1.86 -15.44
C TYR A 108 -9.92 2.22 -15.35
N TRP A 109 -10.30 3.43 -15.79
CA TRP A 109 -11.65 3.96 -15.68
C TRP A 109 -12.44 3.96 -16.98
N LYS A 110 -11.84 3.56 -18.10
CA LYS A 110 -12.60 3.42 -19.35
C LYS A 110 -13.57 2.26 -19.23
N PRO A 111 -14.88 2.49 -19.47
CA PRO A 111 -15.78 1.36 -19.71
C PRO A 111 -15.26 0.60 -20.92
N THR A 112 -15.08 -0.70 -20.80
CA THR A 112 -14.83 -1.53 -21.99
C THR A 112 -16.00 -1.34 -22.94
N PRO A 113 -15.77 -1.04 -24.23
CA PRO A 113 -16.87 -0.89 -25.18
C PRO A 113 -17.69 -2.17 -25.15
N SER A 114 -18.98 -2.06 -24.85
CA SER A 114 -19.90 -3.18 -25.00
C SER A 114 -19.77 -3.72 -26.44
N PRO A 115 -19.68 -5.04 -26.64
CA PRO A 115 -19.68 -5.58 -27.99
C PRO A 115 -20.96 -5.09 -28.68
N SER A 116 -20.81 -4.32 -29.77
CA SER A 116 -21.93 -3.91 -30.58
C SER A 116 -22.73 -5.15 -30.99
N PRO A 117 -24.06 -5.13 -30.91
CA PRO A 117 -24.86 -6.22 -31.43
C PRO A 117 -24.41 -6.45 -32.87
N ARG A 118 -24.08 -7.69 -33.22
CA ARG A 118 -23.85 -8.08 -34.61
C ARG A 118 -25.12 -7.77 -35.39
N GLU A 119 -25.16 -6.61 -36.06
CA GLU A 119 -26.15 -6.38 -37.10
C GLU A 119 -25.86 -7.37 -38.21
N GLY A 120 -26.80 -8.27 -38.39
CA GLY A 120 -26.81 -9.22 -39.51
C GLY A 120 -26.87 -8.50 -40.84
N SER A 121 -25.91 -8.88 -41.65
CA SER A 121 -25.91 -8.94 -43.09
C SER A 121 -27.07 -8.30 -43.88
N LEU A 122 -26.68 -7.56 -44.85
CA LEU A 122 -27.09 -7.51 -46.24
C LEU A 122 -27.08 -6.06 -46.75
N TYR A 123 -26.08 -5.70 -47.50
CA TYR A 123 -26.19 -5.21 -48.87
C TYR A 123 -24.82 -4.81 -49.42
N SER A 124 -24.50 -5.39 -50.56
CA SER A 124 -23.39 -5.09 -51.43
C SER A 124 -23.60 -3.75 -52.14
N SER A 125 -22.56 -2.93 -52.28
CA SER A 125 -22.20 -2.29 -53.57
C SER A 125 -20.94 -1.43 -53.44
N SER A 126 -19.96 -1.82 -54.20
CA SER A 126 -18.98 -1.15 -55.08
C SER A 126 -18.51 0.28 -54.86
N ALA A 127 -17.16 0.38 -54.97
CA ALA A 127 -16.30 1.49 -55.44
C ALA A 127 -16.01 2.60 -54.38
N GLU A 128 -14.78 3.04 -54.10
CA GLU A 128 -13.70 3.45 -55.00
C GLU A 128 -12.39 3.61 -54.16
N LYS A 129 -11.26 3.43 -54.83
CA LYS A 129 -9.90 3.59 -54.30
C LYS A 129 -9.54 5.06 -54.12
N THR A 130 -8.88 5.41 -53.03
CA THR A 130 -7.87 6.49 -53.01
C THR A 130 -6.72 6.13 -52.11
N ASP A 131 -5.51 6.22 -52.65
CA ASP A 131 -4.23 6.03 -52.03
C ASP A 131 -3.93 7.14 -50.99
N GLY A 132 -3.46 6.73 -49.80
CA GLY A 132 -2.93 7.66 -48.79
C GLY A 132 -1.99 6.90 -47.86
N LYS A 133 -0.70 6.86 -48.21
CA LYS A 133 0.37 6.33 -47.38
C LYS A 133 0.55 7.23 -46.14
N THR A 134 0.33 6.69 -44.97
CA THR A 134 0.87 7.22 -43.71
C THR A 134 1.67 6.13 -43.02
N ASN A 135 2.96 6.42 -42.84
CA ASN A 135 3.92 5.64 -42.07
C ASN A 135 3.45 5.52 -40.62
N GLN A 136 3.07 4.32 -40.20
CA GLN A 136 2.97 3.98 -38.78
C GLN A 136 4.01 2.91 -38.50
N SER A 137 4.93 3.25 -37.60
CA SER A 137 5.88 2.32 -36.98
C SER A 137 5.13 1.25 -36.20
N PRO A 138 5.55 -0.01 -36.22
CA PRO A 138 4.88 -1.06 -35.44
C PRO A 138 5.18 -0.92 -33.98
N LEU A 139 4.13 -0.86 -33.15
CA LEU A 139 4.20 -1.01 -31.70
C LEU A 139 4.64 -2.44 -31.34
N PRO A 140 5.39 -2.62 -30.23
CA PRO A 140 5.84 -3.95 -29.82
C PRO A 140 4.65 -4.83 -29.43
N ARG A 141 4.62 -6.03 -29.99
CA ARG A 141 3.70 -7.10 -29.63
C ARG A 141 4.09 -7.65 -28.25
N GLY A 142 3.23 -7.45 -27.28
CA GLY A 142 3.37 -7.96 -25.92
C GLY A 142 2.10 -7.72 -25.08
N ALA A 143 0.93 -7.84 -25.69
CA ALA A 143 -0.34 -7.87 -24.96
C ALA A 143 -0.91 -9.28 -25.08
N SER A 144 -0.96 -10.01 -23.97
CA SER A 144 -1.68 -11.27 -23.86
C SER A 144 -3.16 -11.05 -24.20
N GLU A 145 -3.64 -11.73 -25.22
CA GLU A 145 -5.05 -11.87 -25.55
C GLU A 145 -5.76 -12.60 -24.40
N GLY A 146 -6.53 -11.87 -23.62
CA GLY A 146 -7.32 -12.35 -22.51
C GLY A 146 -8.12 -11.20 -21.91
N GLY A 147 -8.78 -10.40 -22.76
CA GLY A 147 -9.65 -9.32 -22.31
C GLY A 147 -10.91 -9.86 -21.64
N TYR A 148 -10.81 -10.23 -20.36
CA TYR A 148 -11.99 -10.32 -19.54
C TYR A 148 -12.48 -8.90 -19.26
N ASP A 149 -13.73 -8.65 -19.60
CA ASP A 149 -14.48 -7.43 -19.26
C ASP A 149 -14.74 -7.45 -17.74
N LEU A 150 -13.70 -7.11 -16.95
CA LEU A 150 -13.76 -7.14 -15.47
C LEU A 150 -14.48 -5.89 -14.98
N ASP A 151 -15.70 -6.08 -14.51
CA ASP A 151 -16.42 -5.05 -13.76
C ASP A 151 -15.89 -5.01 -12.31
N PHE A 152 -14.91 -4.15 -12.06
CA PHE A 152 -14.36 -3.96 -10.71
C PHE A 152 -15.41 -3.58 -9.68
N ARG A 153 -16.47 -2.89 -10.09
CA ARG A 153 -17.57 -2.54 -9.17
C ARG A 153 -18.32 -3.78 -8.75
N ALA A 154 -18.65 -4.66 -9.67
CA ALA A 154 -19.32 -5.92 -9.35
C ALA A 154 -18.47 -6.79 -8.42
N GLU A 155 -17.16 -6.90 -8.69
CA GLU A 155 -16.22 -7.67 -7.87
C GLU A 155 -16.11 -7.13 -6.43
N VAL A 156 -16.02 -5.82 -6.30
CA VAL A 156 -15.93 -5.13 -5.01
C VAL A 156 -17.24 -5.28 -4.21
N CYS A 157 -18.38 -5.12 -4.86
CA CYS A 157 -19.70 -5.31 -4.22
C CYS A 157 -19.87 -6.76 -3.75
N ALA A 158 -19.53 -7.74 -4.60
CA ALA A 158 -19.60 -9.16 -4.23
C ALA A 158 -18.67 -9.52 -3.05
N ALA A 159 -17.48 -8.94 -2.98
CA ALA A 159 -16.58 -9.11 -1.83
C ALA A 159 -17.20 -8.58 -0.53
N PHE A 160 -17.80 -7.38 -0.59
CA PHE A 160 -18.52 -6.81 0.55
C PHE A 160 -19.65 -7.72 1.00
N ASP A 161 -20.48 -8.19 0.07
CA ASP A 161 -21.63 -9.03 0.38
C ASP A 161 -21.21 -10.34 1.05
N ARG A 162 -20.13 -10.98 0.57
CA ARG A 162 -19.54 -12.17 1.21
C ARG A 162 -19.05 -11.87 2.64
N LEU A 163 -18.43 -10.71 2.84
CA LEU A 163 -17.92 -10.30 4.15
C LEU A 163 -19.07 -9.99 5.12
N ALA A 164 -20.09 -9.25 4.68
CA ALA A 164 -21.26 -8.87 5.47
C ALA A 164 -22.17 -10.06 5.84
N ALA A 165 -22.07 -11.16 5.10
CA ALA A 165 -22.74 -12.42 5.46
C ALA A 165 -22.08 -13.13 6.65
N ARG A 166 -20.81 -12.86 6.92
CA ARG A 166 -20.01 -13.56 7.95
C ARG A 166 -19.77 -12.73 9.20
N TYR A 167 -19.72 -11.41 9.07
CA TYR A 167 -19.27 -10.49 10.13
C TYR A 167 -20.31 -9.41 10.43
N ASN A 168 -20.28 -8.87 11.65
CA ASN A 168 -21.20 -7.84 12.12
C ASN A 168 -20.58 -7.01 13.27
N PRO A 169 -20.46 -5.67 13.11
CA PRO A 169 -20.69 -4.88 11.91
C PRO A 169 -19.50 -4.93 10.92
N ILE A 170 -19.72 -4.41 9.71
CA ILE A 170 -18.64 -4.10 8.80
C ILE A 170 -18.21 -2.64 9.01
N VAL A 171 -16.93 -2.44 9.31
CA VAL A 171 -16.29 -1.11 9.44
C VAL A 171 -15.63 -0.78 8.10
N MET A 172 -16.24 0.13 7.36
CA MET A 172 -15.79 0.50 6.02
C MET A 172 -14.93 1.75 6.07
N GLU A 173 -13.87 1.78 5.27
CA GLU A 173 -12.98 2.92 5.14
C GLU A 173 -13.04 3.51 3.74
N GLY A 174 -13.32 4.82 3.64
CA GLY A 174 -13.25 5.59 2.41
C GLY A 174 -11.81 5.96 2.03
N ALA A 175 -11.64 6.49 0.82
CA ALA A 175 -10.37 7.01 0.32
C ALA A 175 -10.47 8.51 0.02
N GLY A 176 -9.39 9.26 0.30
CA GLY A 176 -9.32 10.69 0.03
C GLY A 176 -10.44 11.49 0.67
N SER A 177 -10.97 12.45 -0.11
CA SER A 177 -12.10 13.31 0.25
C SER A 177 -13.37 12.94 -0.52
N ILE A 178 -14.53 12.96 0.16
CA ILE A 178 -15.82 12.87 -0.54
C ILE A 178 -16.18 14.13 -1.32
N SER A 179 -15.37 15.19 -1.18
CA SER A 179 -15.58 16.48 -1.86
C SER A 179 -14.97 16.55 -3.26
N GLU A 180 -14.25 15.53 -3.71
CA GLU A 180 -13.63 15.47 -5.03
C GLU A 180 -14.67 15.12 -6.10
N LEU A 181 -15.48 16.12 -6.47
CA LEU A 181 -16.64 15.95 -7.36
C LEU A 181 -16.26 15.48 -8.76
N ASN A 182 -15.07 15.85 -9.23
CA ASN A 182 -14.50 15.43 -10.51
C ASN A 182 -14.24 13.93 -10.59
N LEU A 183 -14.02 13.27 -9.45
CA LEU A 183 -13.77 11.83 -9.36
C LEU A 183 -15.02 11.00 -9.04
N ARG A 184 -16.16 11.65 -8.82
CA ARG A 184 -17.40 10.98 -8.35
C ARG A 184 -17.85 9.83 -9.25
N HIS A 185 -17.70 9.95 -10.57
CA HIS A 185 -18.13 8.93 -11.53
C HIS A 185 -17.25 7.68 -11.51
N THR A 186 -16.00 7.82 -11.06
CA THR A 186 -15.02 6.74 -10.94
C THR A 186 -14.88 6.22 -9.51
N ASP A 187 -15.54 6.86 -8.53
CA ASP A 187 -15.46 6.47 -7.13
C ASP A 187 -16.08 5.08 -6.90
N LEU A 188 -15.27 4.15 -6.45
CA LEU A 188 -15.67 2.81 -6.01
C LEU A 188 -15.69 2.66 -4.49
N VAL A 189 -15.17 3.67 -3.75
CA VAL A 189 -14.75 3.47 -2.36
C VAL A 189 -15.69 4.16 -1.38
N ASN A 190 -16.08 5.41 -1.68
CA ASN A 190 -16.79 6.25 -0.74
C ASN A 190 -18.33 6.06 -0.81
N LEU A 191 -19.05 7.11 -1.21
CA LEU A 191 -20.51 7.13 -1.17
C LEU A 191 -21.20 6.07 -2.07
N PRO A 192 -20.66 5.71 -3.26
CA PRO A 192 -21.24 4.62 -4.04
C PRO A 192 -21.22 3.28 -3.28
N MET A 193 -20.11 3.00 -2.56
CA MET A 193 -20.02 1.79 -1.75
C MET A 193 -20.91 1.88 -0.50
N ALA A 194 -20.99 3.07 0.13
CA ALA A 194 -21.91 3.29 1.24
C ALA A 194 -23.38 3.08 0.85
N ARG A 195 -23.76 3.45 -0.39
CA ARG A 195 -25.11 3.16 -0.93
C ARG A 195 -25.36 1.68 -1.11
N HIS A 196 -24.42 0.94 -1.71
CA HIS A 196 -24.51 -0.52 -1.87
C HIS A 196 -24.66 -1.22 -0.52
N ALA A 197 -23.80 -0.88 0.43
CA ALA A 197 -23.78 -1.45 1.78
C ALA A 197 -24.95 -1.02 2.65
N LYS A 198 -25.74 -0.01 2.25
CA LYS A 198 -26.71 0.70 3.11
C LYS A 198 -26.07 1.19 4.40
N ALA A 199 -24.82 1.64 4.33
CA ALA A 199 -24.02 2.04 5.46
C ALA A 199 -24.44 3.41 6.00
N ASP A 200 -24.31 3.58 7.32
CA ASP A 200 -24.31 4.88 7.97
C ASP A 200 -22.92 5.51 7.80
N VAL A 201 -22.88 6.76 7.33
CA VAL A 201 -21.63 7.46 7.02
C VAL A 201 -21.25 8.35 8.20
N ILE A 202 -20.01 8.22 8.65
CA ILE A 202 -19.39 9.11 9.64
C ILE A 202 -18.29 9.90 8.92
N LEU A 203 -18.40 11.22 8.94
CA LEU A 203 -17.43 12.11 8.33
C LEU A 203 -16.28 12.39 9.30
N VAL A 204 -15.05 12.04 8.92
CA VAL A 204 -13.83 12.31 9.70
C VAL A 204 -13.14 13.54 9.16
N ALA A 205 -12.82 14.49 10.04
CA ALA A 205 -12.16 15.75 9.70
C ALA A 205 -10.95 16.01 10.60
N ASP A 206 -9.88 16.53 9.99
CA ASP A 206 -8.63 16.90 10.66
C ASP A 206 -8.71 18.37 11.10
N ILE A 207 -8.56 18.64 12.41
CA ILE A 207 -8.54 20.02 12.93
C ILE A 207 -7.13 20.60 13.03
N ASP A 208 -6.09 19.76 13.04
CA ASP A 208 -4.70 20.18 13.25
C ASP A 208 -4.19 21.13 12.15
N ARG A 209 -4.68 20.93 10.93
CA ARG A 209 -4.30 21.76 9.76
C ARG A 209 -5.09 23.07 9.66
N GLY A 210 -6.09 23.28 10.51
CA GLY A 210 -7.00 24.42 10.43
C GLY A 210 -8.09 24.30 9.37
N GLY A 211 -9.06 25.21 9.38
CA GLY A 211 -10.14 25.26 8.38
C GLY A 211 -11.18 24.15 8.53
N VAL A 212 -11.29 23.48 9.66
CA VAL A 212 -12.18 22.33 9.86
C VAL A 212 -13.65 22.65 9.59
N PHE A 213 -14.13 23.86 9.95
CA PHE A 213 -15.51 24.30 9.67
C PHE A 213 -15.83 24.29 8.19
N ALA A 214 -14.94 24.90 7.38
CA ALA A 214 -15.12 24.97 5.93
C ALA A 214 -15.04 23.58 5.29
N SER A 215 -14.09 22.74 5.71
CA SER A 215 -13.92 21.40 5.15
C SER A 215 -15.08 20.47 5.48
N VAL A 216 -15.61 20.52 6.71
CA VAL A 216 -16.78 19.72 7.12
C VAL A 216 -18.04 20.19 6.38
N TYR A 217 -18.33 21.52 6.45
CA TYR A 217 -19.50 22.07 5.79
C TYR A 217 -19.46 21.83 4.28
N GLY A 218 -18.35 22.13 3.62
CA GLY A 218 -18.18 21.90 2.19
C GLY A 218 -18.34 20.45 1.80
N SER A 219 -17.77 19.53 2.59
CA SER A 219 -17.88 18.08 2.32
C SER A 219 -19.34 17.61 2.38
N ILE A 220 -20.14 18.14 3.28
CA ILE A 220 -21.56 17.77 3.41
C ILE A 220 -22.39 18.51 2.34
N ALA A 221 -22.21 19.82 2.18
CA ALA A 221 -23.03 20.64 1.30
C ALA A 221 -22.93 20.26 -0.18
N LEU A 222 -21.74 19.79 -0.61
CA LEU A 222 -21.47 19.35 -1.98
C LEU A 222 -22.09 17.99 -2.34
N GLN A 223 -22.61 17.25 -1.36
CA GLN A 223 -23.24 15.96 -1.63
C GLN A 223 -24.69 16.09 -2.10
N SER A 224 -25.19 15.06 -2.80
CA SER A 224 -26.60 14.94 -3.13
C SER A 224 -27.45 14.86 -1.84
N GLU A 225 -28.74 15.19 -1.94
CA GLU A 225 -29.63 15.10 -0.80
C GLU A 225 -29.70 13.65 -0.23
N GLU A 226 -29.67 12.66 -1.11
CA GLU A 226 -29.66 11.25 -0.72
C GLU A 226 -28.39 10.90 0.08
N ASP A 227 -27.22 11.34 -0.39
CA ASP A 227 -25.96 11.05 0.27
C ASP A 227 -25.81 11.83 1.58
N ARG A 228 -26.29 13.08 1.63
CA ARG A 228 -26.34 13.86 2.88
C ARG A 228 -27.12 13.16 3.98
N LYS A 229 -28.26 12.55 3.64
CA LYS A 229 -29.09 11.78 4.59
C LYS A 229 -28.37 10.56 5.18
N ARG A 230 -27.34 10.05 4.49
CA ARG A 230 -26.51 8.94 4.99
C ARG A 230 -25.45 9.39 5.99
N ILE A 231 -25.06 10.66 5.98
CA ILE A 231 -24.09 11.21 6.93
C ILE A 231 -24.78 11.37 8.28
N LYS A 232 -24.43 10.48 9.22
CA LYS A 232 -25.08 10.39 10.54
C LYS A 232 -24.27 11.05 11.64
N GLY A 233 -23.02 11.37 11.39
CA GLY A 233 -22.17 11.98 12.40
C GLY A 233 -20.85 12.50 11.84
N ILE A 234 -20.20 13.32 12.66
CA ILE A 234 -18.91 13.93 12.40
C ILE A 234 -17.96 13.49 13.51
N ILE A 235 -16.75 13.11 13.16
CA ILE A 235 -15.62 12.94 14.10
C ILE A 235 -14.59 14.01 13.78
N ILE A 236 -14.25 14.83 14.76
CA ILE A 236 -13.14 15.77 14.69
C ILE A 236 -11.90 15.08 15.23
N ASN A 237 -10.89 14.93 14.40
CA ASN A 237 -9.68 14.19 14.75
C ASN A 237 -8.46 15.13 14.88
N LYS A 238 -7.41 14.64 15.55
CA LYS A 238 -6.13 15.30 15.75
C LYS A 238 -6.22 16.61 16.55
N PHE A 239 -7.15 16.69 17.50
CA PHE A 239 -7.30 17.86 18.33
C PHE A 239 -6.10 18.04 19.28
N ARG A 240 -5.54 19.26 19.33
CA ARG A 240 -4.47 19.60 20.25
C ARG A 240 -4.97 20.59 21.31
N GLY A 241 -4.61 20.35 22.55
CA GLY A 241 -4.96 21.21 23.67
C GLY A 241 -6.11 20.70 24.52
N ASP A 242 -6.75 21.59 25.28
CA ASP A 242 -7.87 21.27 26.15
C ASP A 242 -9.17 21.14 25.34
N LEU A 243 -9.77 19.95 25.36
CA LEU A 243 -11.00 19.62 24.62
C LEU A 243 -12.16 20.57 24.96
N ARG A 244 -12.21 21.11 26.18
CA ARG A 244 -13.25 22.04 26.61
C ARG A 244 -13.25 23.35 25.81
N LEU A 245 -12.11 23.75 25.25
CA LEU A 245 -12.00 24.93 24.40
C LEU A 245 -12.72 24.80 23.05
N PHE A 246 -13.11 23.56 22.68
CA PHE A 246 -13.80 23.28 21.44
C PHE A 246 -15.30 22.98 21.61
N ASP A 247 -15.83 23.09 22.82
CA ASP A 247 -17.27 22.79 23.06
C ASP A 247 -18.19 23.70 22.26
N ASP A 248 -17.90 25.00 22.18
CA ASP A 248 -18.67 25.92 21.35
C ASP A 248 -18.46 25.66 19.85
N GLY A 249 -17.23 25.33 19.44
CA GLY A 249 -16.93 24.94 18.06
C GLY A 249 -17.71 23.69 17.64
N ARG A 250 -17.87 22.70 18.52
CA ARG A 250 -18.70 21.52 18.28
C ARG A 250 -20.16 21.89 18.02
N ARG A 251 -20.77 22.72 18.90
CA ARG A 251 -22.15 23.19 18.74
C ARG A 251 -22.33 23.97 17.44
N MET A 252 -21.41 24.88 17.11
CA MET A 252 -21.43 25.62 15.86
C MET A 252 -21.42 24.70 14.63
N LEU A 253 -20.60 23.64 14.63
CA LEU A 253 -20.58 22.66 13.55
C LEU A 253 -21.91 21.92 13.42
N GLU A 254 -22.47 21.49 14.54
CA GLU A 254 -23.78 20.80 14.59
C GLU A 254 -24.88 21.71 14.03
N ASP A 255 -24.90 22.99 14.44
CA ASP A 255 -25.91 23.98 13.98
C ASP A 255 -25.76 24.27 12.46
N ILE A 256 -24.53 24.46 11.97
CA ILE A 256 -24.27 24.78 10.57
C ILE A 256 -24.53 23.59 9.65
N CYS A 257 -24.17 22.40 10.08
CA CYS A 257 -24.19 21.18 9.25
C CYS A 257 -25.50 20.38 9.40
N GLY A 258 -26.25 20.56 10.48
CA GLY A 258 -27.41 19.75 10.81
C GLY A 258 -27.05 18.27 11.09
N VAL A 259 -25.81 17.99 11.47
CA VAL A 259 -25.27 16.63 11.71
C VAL A 259 -24.51 16.65 13.04
N PRO A 260 -24.76 15.68 13.95
CA PRO A 260 -24.11 15.68 15.26
C PRO A 260 -22.62 15.41 15.18
N VAL A 261 -21.84 16.07 16.05
CA VAL A 261 -20.43 15.75 16.29
C VAL A 261 -20.35 14.64 17.34
N LEU A 262 -20.09 13.41 16.88
CA LEU A 262 -20.07 12.20 17.72
C LEU A 262 -18.88 12.17 18.68
N GLY A 263 -17.78 12.85 18.32
CA GLY A 263 -16.61 12.88 19.17
C GLY A 263 -15.52 13.80 18.64
N VAL A 264 -14.66 14.22 19.56
CA VAL A 264 -13.43 14.95 19.27
C VAL A 264 -12.27 14.09 19.77
N VAL A 265 -11.45 13.60 18.85
CA VAL A 265 -10.33 12.70 19.15
C VAL A 265 -9.07 13.54 19.32
N PRO A 266 -8.38 13.43 20.47
CA PRO A 266 -7.14 14.17 20.67
C PRO A 266 -6.04 13.70 19.71
N TYR A 267 -5.04 14.55 19.50
CA TYR A 267 -3.84 14.18 18.78
C TYR A 267 -3.06 13.12 19.58
N LEU A 268 -3.02 11.92 19.05
CA LEU A 268 -2.38 10.78 19.71
C LEU A 268 -0.90 10.74 19.31
N LYS A 269 -0.01 11.07 20.24
CA LYS A 269 1.44 11.14 19.97
C LYS A 269 2.12 9.77 19.97
N ASP A 270 1.60 8.84 20.76
CA ASP A 270 2.24 7.53 21.02
C ASP A 270 1.46 6.38 20.39
N MET A 271 0.65 6.66 19.38
CA MET A 271 -0.11 5.64 18.68
C MET A 271 0.64 5.20 17.43
N TYR A 272 0.95 3.92 17.40
CA TYR A 272 1.69 3.28 16.33
C TYR A 272 0.72 2.46 15.46
N ILE A 273 0.01 3.15 14.59
CA ILE A 273 -0.65 2.50 13.45
C ILE A 273 0.25 2.75 12.25
N GLU A 274 0.60 1.67 11.59
CA GLU A 274 1.50 1.68 10.45
C GLU A 274 0.99 2.64 9.37
N ALA A 275 1.89 3.50 8.87
CA ALA A 275 1.56 4.48 7.85
C ALA A 275 1.23 3.78 6.53
N GLU A 276 0.19 4.25 5.84
CA GLU A 276 -0.24 3.71 4.56
C GLU A 276 0.61 4.26 3.40
N ASP A 277 1.02 5.53 3.48
CA ASP A 277 1.73 6.27 2.45
C ASP A 277 3.17 6.63 2.81
N SER A 278 4.08 6.50 1.83
CA SER A 278 5.49 6.90 1.95
C SER A 278 5.70 8.42 2.02
N VAL A 279 4.69 9.24 1.70
CA VAL A 279 4.75 10.71 1.81
C VAL A 279 5.14 11.18 3.23
N SER A 280 4.76 10.40 4.25
CA SER A 280 5.15 10.67 5.64
C SER A 280 6.66 10.53 5.89
N LEU A 281 7.38 9.80 5.04
CA LEU A 281 8.82 9.56 5.20
C LEU A 281 9.66 10.78 4.83
N GLU A 282 9.22 11.61 3.88
CA GLU A 282 9.92 12.84 3.48
C GLU A 282 10.08 13.84 4.63
N GLN A 283 9.20 13.77 5.63
CA GLN A 283 9.22 14.64 6.81
C GLN A 283 10.08 14.08 7.96
N LYS A 284 10.58 12.84 7.84
CA LYS A 284 11.38 12.17 8.86
C LYS A 284 12.88 12.40 8.74
N HIS A 285 13.31 13.52 8.16
CA HIS A 285 14.74 13.88 8.11
C HIS A 285 15.27 14.10 9.52
N ARG A 286 16.02 13.14 10.02
CA ARG A 286 16.76 13.25 11.27
C ARG A 286 18.25 13.44 10.96
N GLN A 287 18.90 14.30 11.76
CA GLN A 287 20.37 14.41 11.72
C GLN A 287 20.98 13.21 12.46
N MET A 288 22.28 12.95 12.18
CA MET A 288 23.05 11.96 12.90
C MET A 288 23.01 12.24 14.40
N ALA A 289 22.85 11.21 15.22
CA ALA A 289 22.78 11.31 16.67
C ALA A 289 24.03 10.66 17.31
N GLU A 290 24.72 11.41 18.15
CA GLU A 290 25.82 10.87 18.95
C GLU A 290 25.32 9.87 19.99
N GLY A 291 26.09 8.80 20.22
CA GLY A 291 25.76 7.78 21.21
C GLY A 291 24.65 6.82 20.83
N LYS A 292 24.17 6.88 19.57
CA LYS A 292 23.20 5.94 19.01
C LYS A 292 23.76 5.26 17.78
N VAL A 293 23.20 4.09 17.45
CA VAL A 293 23.44 3.43 16.17
C VAL A 293 22.64 4.17 15.09
N ASN A 294 23.35 4.79 14.16
CA ASN A 294 22.75 5.55 13.08
C ASN A 294 22.46 4.63 11.89
N ILE A 295 21.19 4.40 11.63
CA ILE A 295 20.71 3.52 10.56
C ILE A 295 20.11 4.39 9.45
N ALA A 296 20.74 4.38 8.28
CA ALA A 296 20.22 5.02 7.09
C ALA A 296 19.40 4.03 6.26
N VAL A 297 18.11 4.23 6.18
CA VAL A 297 17.26 3.56 5.19
C VAL A 297 17.30 4.41 3.91
N VAL A 298 17.74 3.80 2.82
CA VAL A 298 17.85 4.50 1.54
C VAL A 298 16.44 4.82 1.04
N LEU A 299 16.14 6.12 0.87
CA LEU A 299 14.84 6.57 0.40
C LEU A 299 14.71 6.31 -1.11
N LEU A 300 14.10 5.19 -1.46
CA LEU A 300 13.78 4.81 -2.83
C LEU A 300 12.46 5.46 -3.26
N ARG A 301 12.33 5.75 -4.55
CA ARG A 301 11.12 6.34 -5.11
C ARG A 301 9.90 5.44 -4.95
N HIS A 302 10.10 4.13 -5.14
CA HIS A 302 9.03 3.12 -5.05
C HIS A 302 9.18 2.24 -3.80
N ILE A 303 9.71 2.83 -2.70
CA ILE A 303 9.88 2.11 -1.43
C ILE A 303 8.58 1.42 -1.03
N SER A 304 8.69 0.16 -0.61
CA SER A 304 7.55 -0.65 -0.18
C SER A 304 7.81 -1.29 1.18
N ASN A 305 6.74 -1.54 1.94
CA ASN A 305 6.77 -2.15 3.27
C ASN A 305 7.75 -1.47 4.24
N PHE A 306 7.85 -0.14 4.17
CA PHE A 306 8.74 0.64 5.03
C PHE A 306 8.36 0.55 6.51
N THR A 307 7.17 0.10 6.84
CA THR A 307 6.71 -0.15 8.21
C THR A 307 7.46 -1.29 8.90
N ASP A 308 8.18 -2.13 8.15
CA ASP A 308 9.08 -3.16 8.70
C ASP A 308 10.18 -2.55 9.58
N PHE A 309 10.49 -1.26 9.40
CA PHE A 309 11.51 -0.53 10.19
C PHE A 309 10.96 0.14 11.44
N ASP A 310 9.65 0.14 11.67
CA ASP A 310 9.02 0.82 12.82
C ASP A 310 9.56 0.32 14.17
N THR A 311 9.90 -0.95 14.28
CA THR A 311 10.50 -1.53 15.49
C THR A 311 11.89 -0.96 15.78
N LEU A 312 12.70 -0.78 14.73
CA LEU A 312 14.02 -0.15 14.85
C LEU A 312 13.90 1.35 15.19
N GLU A 313 12.93 2.04 14.59
CA GLU A 313 12.69 3.46 14.87
C GLU A 313 12.30 3.72 16.35
N ARG A 314 11.67 2.74 17.01
CA ARG A 314 11.25 2.82 18.42
C ARG A 314 12.36 2.47 19.41
N ASP A 315 13.43 1.82 18.99
CA ASP A 315 14.52 1.47 19.90
C ASP A 315 15.29 2.74 20.29
N ALA A 316 15.36 3.00 21.59
CA ALA A 316 16.03 4.20 22.10
C ALA A 316 17.53 4.25 21.78
N ARG A 317 18.15 3.10 21.48
CA ARG A 317 19.57 2.96 21.10
C ARG A 317 19.80 3.30 19.62
N VAL A 318 18.74 3.35 18.82
CA VAL A 318 18.77 3.54 17.36
C VAL A 318 18.39 4.97 17.01
N ASN A 319 19.03 5.51 16.00
CA ASN A 319 18.63 6.70 15.28
C ASN A 319 18.39 6.29 13.81
N LEU A 320 17.16 5.89 13.49
CA LEU A 320 16.78 5.52 12.13
C LEU A 320 16.28 6.75 11.38
N PHE A 321 16.75 6.93 10.16
CA PHE A 321 16.34 8.02 9.26
C PHE A 321 16.32 7.56 7.81
N TYR A 322 15.46 8.20 7.01
CA TYR A 322 15.34 7.93 5.58
C TYR A 322 16.12 9.00 4.81
N THR A 323 16.95 8.58 3.86
CA THR A 323 17.79 9.51 3.11
C THR A 323 18.14 9.02 1.71
N ASN A 324 18.26 9.93 0.76
CA ASN A 324 18.91 9.77 -0.53
C ASN A 324 20.17 10.67 -0.66
N ASN A 325 20.64 11.22 0.47
CA ASN A 325 21.82 12.06 0.52
C ASN A 325 23.09 11.20 0.64
N VAL A 326 24.00 11.34 -0.32
CA VAL A 326 25.28 10.61 -0.39
C VAL A 326 26.14 10.78 0.87
N ALA A 327 26.16 11.99 1.46
CA ALA A 327 26.96 12.25 2.66
C ALA A 327 26.39 11.55 3.90
N ASP A 328 25.08 11.46 4.03
CA ASP A 328 24.43 10.78 5.14
C ASP A 328 24.62 9.26 5.04
N ILE A 329 24.45 8.68 3.85
CA ILE A 329 24.74 7.26 3.57
C ILE A 329 26.18 6.93 3.98
N GLY A 330 27.16 7.76 3.59
CA GLY A 330 28.59 7.53 3.89
C GLY A 330 28.96 7.62 5.38
N ARG A 331 28.10 8.24 6.21
CA ARG A 331 28.35 8.41 7.66
C ARG A 331 27.55 7.45 8.54
N ALA A 332 26.53 6.78 8.01
CA ALA A 332 25.71 5.86 8.76
C ALA A 332 26.51 4.65 9.25
N ASP A 333 26.15 4.09 10.39
CA ASP A 333 26.73 2.85 10.92
C ASP A 333 26.20 1.63 10.18
N ILE A 334 24.89 1.66 9.85
CA ILE A 334 24.20 0.63 9.09
C ILE A 334 23.44 1.30 7.95
N ILE A 335 23.50 0.70 6.77
CA ILE A 335 22.77 1.15 5.58
C ILE A 335 21.77 0.06 5.19
N ILE A 336 20.50 0.42 5.09
CA ILE A 336 19.44 -0.51 4.65
C ILE A 336 18.97 -0.09 3.26
N LEU A 337 19.10 -1.00 2.30
CA LEU A 337 18.38 -0.95 1.02
C LEU A 337 17.05 -1.64 1.20
N PRO A 338 15.95 -0.90 1.24
CA PRO A 338 14.62 -1.45 1.55
C PRO A 338 14.02 -2.19 0.36
N GLY A 339 12.85 -2.80 0.60
CA GLY A 339 12.00 -3.32 -0.46
C GLY A 339 11.50 -2.20 -1.38
N THR A 340 11.33 -2.54 -2.65
CA THR A 340 10.78 -1.62 -3.65
C THR A 340 9.82 -2.33 -4.59
N LYS A 341 8.89 -1.58 -5.16
CA LYS A 341 7.96 -2.08 -6.20
C LYS A 341 8.61 -2.12 -7.57
N SER A 342 9.65 -1.34 -7.83
CA SER A 342 10.33 -1.24 -9.12
C SER A 342 11.84 -1.29 -8.92
N THR A 343 12.40 -2.51 -8.95
CA THR A 343 13.80 -2.77 -8.61
C THR A 343 14.75 -2.13 -9.62
N LEU A 344 14.46 -2.27 -10.92
CA LEU A 344 15.32 -1.74 -11.96
C LEU A 344 15.31 -0.21 -12.02
N ASP A 345 14.13 0.43 -11.91
CA ASP A 345 14.03 1.89 -11.95
C ASP A 345 14.74 2.53 -10.76
N ASP A 346 14.51 1.99 -9.56
CA ASP A 346 15.15 2.49 -8.35
C ASP A 346 16.66 2.25 -8.35
N LEU A 347 17.14 1.12 -8.91
CA LEU A 347 18.58 0.87 -9.10
C LEU A 347 19.21 1.86 -10.09
N MET A 348 18.50 2.21 -11.16
CA MET A 348 18.95 3.27 -12.08
C MET A 348 19.07 4.62 -11.38
N GLU A 349 18.05 4.96 -10.57
CA GLU A 349 18.04 6.22 -9.82
C GLU A 349 19.18 6.29 -8.80
N LEU A 350 19.45 5.20 -8.06
CA LEU A 350 20.57 5.12 -7.13
C LEU A 350 21.93 5.32 -7.83
N ARG A 351 22.04 4.90 -9.09
CA ARG A 351 23.26 5.13 -9.89
C ARG A 351 23.37 6.57 -10.35
N ARG A 352 22.26 7.19 -10.75
CA ARG A 352 22.22 8.58 -11.23
C ARG A 352 22.53 9.58 -10.13
N ASN A 353 21.97 9.39 -8.92
CA ASN A 353 22.13 10.30 -7.80
C ASN A 353 23.39 10.06 -6.96
N GLY A 354 24.19 9.01 -7.28
CA GLY A 354 25.44 8.70 -6.60
C GLY A 354 25.30 7.85 -5.34
N CYS A 355 24.08 7.52 -4.91
CA CYS A 355 23.86 6.67 -3.73
C CYS A 355 24.45 5.27 -3.90
N ALA A 356 24.37 4.68 -5.10
CA ALA A 356 24.96 3.37 -5.39
C ALA A 356 26.46 3.34 -5.06
N GLN A 357 27.22 4.37 -5.49
CA GLN A 357 28.64 4.48 -5.22
C GLN A 357 28.92 4.72 -3.74
N ALA A 358 28.08 5.52 -3.06
CA ALA A 358 28.20 5.77 -1.63
C ALA A 358 28.02 4.49 -0.80
N ILE A 359 27.03 3.66 -1.13
CA ILE A 359 26.76 2.37 -0.48
C ILE A 359 27.94 1.41 -0.66
N VAL A 360 28.43 1.26 -1.90
CA VAL A 360 29.58 0.38 -2.18
C VAL A 360 30.85 0.86 -1.46
N ARG A 361 31.07 2.18 -1.39
CA ARG A 361 32.21 2.76 -0.65
C ARG A 361 32.07 2.48 0.84
N ALA A 362 30.90 2.76 1.44
CA ALA A 362 30.66 2.54 2.85
C ALA A 362 30.88 1.07 3.24
N HIS A 363 30.42 0.13 2.41
CA HIS A 363 30.70 -1.30 2.61
C HIS A 363 32.20 -1.61 2.61
N ARG A 364 32.96 -1.05 1.65
CA ARG A 364 34.43 -1.22 1.60
C ARG A 364 35.14 -0.61 2.81
N GLU A 365 34.58 0.39 3.42
CA GLU A 365 35.04 1.03 4.67
C GLU A 365 34.61 0.26 5.92
N GLY A 366 33.96 -0.92 5.76
CA GLY A 366 33.55 -1.81 6.86
C GLY A 366 32.17 -1.50 7.45
N ARG A 367 31.34 -0.65 6.81
CA ARG A 367 29.96 -0.41 7.23
C ARG A 367 29.07 -1.59 6.87
N THR A 368 28.09 -1.87 7.72
CA THR A 368 27.11 -2.92 7.46
C THR A 368 26.09 -2.44 6.42
N VAL A 369 25.86 -3.26 5.40
CA VAL A 369 24.85 -3.02 4.36
C VAL A 369 23.85 -4.17 4.38
N VAL A 370 22.57 -3.86 4.52
CA VAL A 370 21.46 -4.83 4.55
C VAL A 370 20.55 -4.57 3.36
N GLY A 371 20.16 -5.61 2.64
CA GLY A 371 19.19 -5.53 1.55
C GLY A 371 17.93 -6.35 1.86
N ILE A 372 16.75 -5.79 1.60
CA ILE A 372 15.47 -6.43 1.82
C ILE A 372 14.70 -6.48 0.51
N CYS A 373 14.19 -7.65 0.12
CA CYS A 373 13.40 -7.86 -1.11
C CYS A 373 14.09 -7.26 -2.35
N GLY A 374 13.56 -6.22 -2.99
CA GLY A 374 14.22 -5.52 -4.11
C GLY A 374 15.58 -4.96 -3.74
N GLY A 375 15.77 -4.45 -2.53
CA GLY A 375 17.08 -4.02 -2.03
C GLY A 375 18.10 -5.17 -1.96
N TYR A 376 17.68 -6.37 -1.54
CA TYR A 376 18.53 -7.57 -1.59
C TYR A 376 18.92 -7.93 -3.03
N GLN A 377 17.97 -7.85 -3.96
CA GLN A 377 18.21 -8.10 -5.39
C GLN A 377 19.22 -7.11 -5.97
N MET A 378 19.13 -5.83 -5.59
CA MET A 378 20.07 -4.78 -6.01
C MET A 378 21.50 -5.02 -5.51
N LEU A 379 21.69 -5.68 -4.36
CA LEU A 379 23.03 -6.02 -3.85
C LEU A 379 23.76 -7.04 -4.72
N GLY A 380 23.06 -7.76 -5.59
CA GLY A 380 23.60 -8.80 -6.47
C GLY A 380 24.53 -8.30 -7.56
N LEU A 381 24.92 -9.23 -8.44
CA LEU A 381 25.76 -8.96 -9.62
C LEU A 381 24.92 -8.36 -10.77
N THR A 382 23.71 -8.92 -11.00
CA THR A 382 22.77 -8.45 -12.04
C THR A 382 21.34 -8.60 -11.57
N VAL A 383 20.49 -7.73 -12.09
CA VAL A 383 19.03 -7.85 -12.08
C VAL A 383 18.57 -7.86 -13.52
N ASP A 384 17.99 -8.97 -13.94
CA ASP A 384 17.59 -9.24 -15.32
C ASP A 384 16.06 -9.32 -15.40
N ASP A 385 15.46 -8.60 -16.35
CA ASP A 385 14.01 -8.58 -16.62
C ASP A 385 13.75 -8.87 -18.11
N PRO A 386 13.95 -10.11 -18.55
CA PRO A 386 13.85 -10.46 -19.97
C PRO A 386 12.43 -10.31 -20.52
N ASP A 387 11.42 -10.42 -19.67
CA ASP A 387 10.01 -10.37 -20.05
C ASP A 387 9.37 -8.98 -19.84
N GLY A 388 10.14 -7.99 -19.35
CA GLY A 388 9.67 -6.63 -19.14
C GLY A 388 8.59 -6.52 -18.04
N ILE A 389 8.73 -7.29 -16.97
CA ILE A 389 7.78 -7.36 -15.84
C ILE A 389 7.70 -6.01 -15.12
N GLU A 390 8.86 -5.37 -14.89
CA GLU A 390 8.96 -4.07 -14.23
C GLU A 390 9.05 -2.90 -15.22
N GLY A 391 9.39 -3.17 -16.50
CA GLY A 391 9.49 -2.10 -17.48
C GLY A 391 10.36 -2.45 -18.71
N PRO A 392 10.82 -1.43 -19.45
CA PRO A 392 11.54 -1.65 -20.72
C PRO A 392 13.02 -2.03 -20.55
N VAL A 393 13.55 -2.00 -19.33
CA VAL A 393 14.97 -2.27 -19.07
C VAL A 393 15.17 -3.75 -18.84
N ALA A 394 15.79 -4.42 -19.81
CA ALA A 394 15.94 -5.88 -19.80
C ALA A 394 17.01 -6.39 -18.79
N SER A 395 17.99 -5.58 -18.42
CA SER A 395 19.06 -5.98 -17.49
C SER A 395 19.82 -4.78 -16.95
N LEU A 396 20.19 -4.84 -15.67
CA LEU A 396 21.11 -3.88 -15.04
C LEU A 396 22.15 -4.61 -14.19
N PRO A 397 23.41 -4.13 -14.15
CA PRO A 397 24.36 -4.58 -13.14
C PRO A 397 23.86 -4.17 -11.76
N GLY A 398 23.91 -5.07 -10.77
CA GLY A 398 23.66 -4.76 -9.36
C GLY A 398 24.81 -4.00 -8.71
N LEU A 399 24.84 -3.91 -7.39
CA LEU A 399 25.93 -3.25 -6.64
C LEU A 399 27.17 -4.14 -6.48
N GLY A 400 27.04 -5.45 -6.77
CA GLY A 400 28.16 -6.40 -6.71
C GLY A 400 28.65 -6.72 -5.29
N LEU A 401 27.78 -6.55 -4.29
CA LEU A 401 28.10 -6.83 -2.89
C LEU A 401 27.76 -8.27 -2.50
N LEU A 402 26.87 -8.92 -3.25
CA LEU A 402 26.50 -10.32 -3.06
C LEU A 402 26.72 -11.13 -4.35
N PRO A 403 27.17 -12.39 -4.25
CA PRO A 403 27.39 -13.27 -5.40
C PRO A 403 26.07 -13.89 -5.90
N ILE A 404 25.07 -13.07 -6.15
CA ILE A 404 23.75 -13.50 -6.64
C ILE A 404 23.42 -12.84 -7.98
N ARG A 405 22.60 -13.52 -8.77
CA ARG A 405 21.92 -12.96 -9.94
C ARG A 405 20.43 -13.13 -9.74
N THR A 406 19.67 -12.08 -10.04
CA THR A 406 18.21 -12.10 -9.97
C THR A 406 17.63 -12.02 -11.37
N THR A 407 16.67 -12.90 -11.68
CA THR A 407 15.85 -12.84 -12.89
C THR A 407 14.41 -12.58 -12.47
N MET A 408 13.82 -11.49 -12.97
CA MET A 408 12.42 -11.17 -12.72
C MET A 408 11.53 -12.19 -13.43
N THR A 409 10.46 -12.62 -12.75
CA THR A 409 9.51 -13.62 -13.26
C THR A 409 8.08 -13.13 -13.10
N PRO A 410 7.13 -13.56 -13.96
CA PRO A 410 5.72 -13.20 -13.84
C PRO A 410 5.11 -13.68 -12.51
N GLU A 411 5.56 -14.81 -12.00
CA GLU A 411 5.08 -15.39 -10.76
C GLU A 411 5.52 -14.54 -9.57
N LYS A 412 4.57 -14.26 -8.70
CA LYS A 412 4.78 -13.54 -7.45
C LYS A 412 4.66 -14.49 -6.28
N THR A 413 5.70 -14.54 -5.44
CA THR A 413 5.63 -15.23 -4.15
C THR A 413 4.92 -14.34 -3.15
N THR A 414 3.89 -14.89 -2.48
CA THR A 414 3.17 -14.22 -1.39
C THR A 414 2.81 -15.29 -0.37
N GLN A 415 3.41 -15.23 0.82
CA GLN A 415 3.15 -16.21 1.87
C GLN A 415 3.52 -15.70 3.25
N GLN A 416 2.88 -16.25 4.28
CA GLN A 416 3.34 -16.13 5.66
C GLN A 416 4.43 -17.18 5.91
N VAL A 417 5.47 -16.79 6.65
CA VAL A 417 6.60 -17.67 6.94
C VAL A 417 6.87 -17.73 8.43
N THR A 418 7.32 -18.89 8.87
CA THR A 418 7.84 -19.11 10.23
C THR A 418 9.25 -19.66 10.11
N PHE A 419 10.20 -19.05 10.79
CA PHE A 419 11.60 -19.42 10.74
C PHE A 419 12.27 -19.33 12.12
N GLN A 420 13.45 -19.91 12.25
CA GLN A 420 14.26 -19.82 13.47
C GLN A 420 15.38 -18.81 13.26
N PHE A 421 15.54 -17.90 14.19
CA PHE A 421 16.64 -16.94 14.23
C PHE A 421 17.18 -16.85 15.66
N ASP A 422 18.46 -17.11 15.82
CA ASP A 422 19.16 -17.10 17.12
C ASP A 422 18.41 -17.86 18.23
N GLY A 423 17.87 -19.05 17.88
CA GLY A 423 17.11 -19.91 18.83
C GLY A 423 15.66 -19.48 19.09
N HIS A 424 15.21 -18.39 18.50
CA HIS A 424 13.84 -17.86 18.62
C HIS A 424 13.00 -18.20 17.39
N THR A 425 11.73 -18.56 17.62
CA THR A 425 10.76 -18.69 16.55
C THR A 425 10.27 -17.32 16.11
N CYS A 426 10.52 -17.00 14.85
CA CYS A 426 10.10 -15.73 14.24
C CYS A 426 8.98 -15.99 13.23
N HIS A 427 8.07 -15.05 13.13
CA HIS A 427 6.99 -15.03 12.16
C HIS A 427 7.15 -13.81 11.26
N GLY A 428 6.93 -14.00 9.96
CA GLY A 428 7.05 -12.94 8.98
C GLY A 428 6.21 -13.26 7.75
N TYR A 429 6.44 -12.50 6.70
CA TYR A 429 5.82 -12.72 5.41
C TYR A 429 6.86 -12.55 4.29
N GLU A 430 6.59 -13.16 3.16
CA GLU A 430 7.39 -13.10 1.96
C GLU A 430 6.51 -12.60 0.82
N ILE A 431 6.90 -11.47 0.22
CA ILE A 431 6.21 -10.86 -0.92
C ILE A 431 7.27 -10.35 -1.89
N HIS A 432 7.52 -11.07 -2.97
CA HIS A 432 8.47 -10.65 -4.01
C HIS A 432 8.16 -11.24 -5.38
N GLN A 433 8.77 -10.64 -6.40
CA GLN A 433 8.89 -11.20 -7.76
C GLN A 433 10.36 -11.46 -8.05
N GLY A 434 10.60 -12.38 -8.99
CA GLY A 434 11.94 -12.76 -9.40
C GLY A 434 12.59 -13.82 -8.53
N ILE A 435 13.54 -14.52 -9.14
CA ILE A 435 14.30 -15.62 -8.56
C ILE A 435 15.76 -15.20 -8.48
N SER A 436 16.33 -15.23 -7.26
CA SER A 436 17.74 -14.95 -7.02
C SER A 436 18.54 -16.24 -6.88
N THR A 437 19.60 -16.39 -7.67
CA THR A 437 20.48 -17.58 -7.66
C THR A 437 21.90 -17.17 -7.26
N VAL A 438 22.54 -18.01 -6.42
CA VAL A 438 23.94 -17.81 -6.01
C VAL A 438 24.86 -18.24 -7.15
N VAL A 439 25.89 -17.43 -7.43
CA VAL A 439 26.83 -17.63 -8.54
C VAL A 439 28.22 -17.93 -8.02
N GLY A 440 28.95 -18.84 -8.69
CA GLY A 440 30.31 -19.20 -8.37
C GLY A 440 30.47 -20.29 -7.29
N GLU A 441 31.63 -20.37 -6.64
CA GLU A 441 31.93 -21.41 -5.63
C GLU A 441 31.00 -21.30 -4.39
N ALA A 442 30.43 -20.12 -4.12
CA ALA A 442 29.40 -19.92 -3.12
C ALA A 442 28.14 -20.78 -3.37
N SER A 443 27.87 -21.18 -4.62
CA SER A 443 26.77 -22.09 -4.97
C SER A 443 26.93 -23.49 -4.38
N LYS A 444 28.14 -23.88 -3.98
CA LYS A 444 28.41 -25.16 -3.32
C LYS A 444 28.12 -25.13 -1.82
N LEU A 445 27.99 -23.94 -1.24
CA LEU A 445 27.72 -23.70 0.19
C LEU A 445 26.25 -23.42 0.50
N CYS A 446 25.48 -23.03 -0.51
CA CYS A 446 24.07 -22.73 -0.40
C CYS A 446 23.26 -23.71 -1.25
N SER A 447 22.54 -24.64 -0.65
CA SER A 447 21.44 -25.31 -1.35
C SER A 447 20.37 -24.29 -1.71
N PRO A 448 19.72 -24.40 -2.91
CA PRO A 448 18.70 -23.44 -3.28
C PRO A 448 17.60 -23.48 -2.23
N VAL A 449 17.38 -22.36 -1.55
CA VAL A 449 16.28 -22.18 -0.62
C VAL A 449 15.02 -21.95 -1.44
N VAL A 450 14.47 -23.05 -1.97
CA VAL A 450 13.08 -23.11 -2.40
C VAL A 450 12.35 -23.86 -1.28
N GLY A 451 11.65 -23.13 -0.45
CA GLY A 451 10.62 -23.70 0.41
C GLY A 451 11.02 -24.26 1.77
N GLU A 452 12.23 -24.03 2.29
CA GLU A 452 12.55 -24.35 3.70
C GLU A 452 13.42 -23.27 4.33
N ALA A 453 12.80 -22.37 5.07
CA ALA A 453 13.48 -21.34 5.88
C ALA A 453 14.36 -21.92 7.03
N SER A 454 14.54 -23.23 7.08
CA SER A 454 15.22 -23.93 8.18
C SER A 454 16.73 -24.09 8.00
N LYS A 455 17.38 -23.57 6.93
CA LYS A 455 18.82 -23.80 6.66
C LYS A 455 19.63 -22.59 6.28
N LEU A 456 19.27 -21.37 6.75
CA LEU A 456 20.16 -20.23 6.67
C LEU A 456 21.17 -20.24 7.81
N HIS A 457 22.09 -21.21 7.78
CA HIS A 457 23.40 -21.05 8.36
C HIS A 457 24.34 -20.60 7.24
N SER A 458 24.47 -19.30 7.06
CA SER A 458 25.49 -18.73 6.20
C SER A 458 26.19 -17.56 6.91
N PRO A 459 27.52 -17.51 6.92
CA PRO A 459 28.31 -16.60 7.74
C PRO A 459 28.33 -15.15 7.23
N VAL A 460 27.31 -14.68 6.55
CA VAL A 460 27.21 -13.29 6.08
C VAL A 460 26.42 -12.41 7.07
N VAL A 461 25.88 -12.99 8.12
CA VAL A 461 25.28 -12.26 9.26
C VAL A 461 26.37 -12.13 10.35
N GLY A 462 27.50 -11.58 9.98
CA GLY A 462 28.48 -11.12 10.95
C GLY A 462 27.93 -9.86 11.64
N GLU A 463 27.66 -9.98 12.96
CA GLU A 463 27.42 -8.90 13.92
C GLU A 463 26.04 -8.26 14.05
N ALA A 464 25.04 -8.56 13.23
CA ALA A 464 23.66 -8.13 13.55
C ALA A 464 23.05 -8.84 14.77
N SER A 465 23.63 -9.95 15.20
CA SER A 465 23.22 -10.73 16.39
C SER A 465 23.40 -10.01 17.75
N LYS A 466 23.98 -8.79 17.76
CA LYS A 466 24.11 -7.97 18.98
C LYS A 466 23.01 -6.92 19.16
N LEU A 467 22.03 -6.86 18.24
CA LEU A 467 20.97 -5.83 18.22
C LEU A 467 19.55 -6.41 18.39
N CYS A 468 19.40 -7.70 18.65
CA CYS A 468 18.13 -8.29 19.08
C CYS A 468 18.09 -8.47 20.60
#